data_f6d74d80e26e829989c2b35cd2faa133
#
_entry.id   f6d74d80e26e829989c2b35cd2faa133
#
_cell.length_a   1.000
_cell.length_b   1.000
_cell.length_c   1.000
_cell.angle_alpha   90.00
_cell.angle_beta   90.00
_cell.angle_gamma   90.00
#
_symmetry.space_group_name_H-M   'P 1'
#
loop_
_entity.id
_entity.type
_entity.pdbx_description
1 polymer ?
#
loop_
_entity_poly.entity_id
_entity_poly.type
_entity_poly.pdbx_seq_one_letter_code
_entity_poly.pdbx_strand_id
1 'polypeptide(L)'
;MNQDAQPIIIYSTTWCGFCKMAKDYFDQKGVAYVDKDVEVDRAAYDELLRKVEGNYMGVPVIDIHGQIILGFDRPKIDAALAV
;
A
#
# COMPACT_ATOMS: atom_id res chain seq x y z
N MET A 1 4.30 22.53 2.81
CA MET A 1 4.11 21.89 2.99
C MET A 1 4.02 20.93 2.95
N ASN A 2 4.26 20.44 3.23
CA ASN A 2 4.36 19.51 3.17
C ASN A 2 3.59 18.61 3.23
N GLN A 3 2.89 18.55 3.04
CA GLN A 3 2.01 17.83 2.76
C GLN A 3 2.28 16.47 2.50
N ASP A 4 3.11 16.19 2.12
CA ASP A 4 3.62 14.97 1.87
C ASP A 4 4.07 14.31 3.05
N ALA A 5 3.59 14.65 4.16
CA ALA A 5 4.03 14.08 5.38
C ALA A 5 3.71 12.61 5.50
N GLN A 6 2.71 12.10 4.80
CA GLN A 6 2.35 10.69 4.90
C GLN A 6 3.01 9.91 3.79
N PRO A 7 3.87 8.93 4.13
CA PRO A 7 4.52 8.13 3.11
C PRO A 7 3.52 7.20 2.43
N ILE A 8 3.90 6.71 1.26
CA ILE A 8 3.17 5.66 0.60
C ILE A 8 3.58 4.34 1.23
N ILE A 9 2.62 3.53 1.63
CA ILE A 9 2.87 2.25 2.30
C ILE A 9 2.17 1.15 1.52
N ILE A 10 2.91 0.07 1.26
CA ILE A 10 2.33 -1.13 0.65
C ILE A 10 2.35 -2.22 1.70
N TYR A 11 1.17 -2.67 2.12
CA TYR A 11 1.03 -3.79 3.03
C TYR A 11 0.99 -5.06 2.20
N SER A 12 1.91 -5.97 2.45
CA SER A 12 2.12 -7.11 1.56
C SER A 12 2.47 -8.37 2.33
N THR A 13 2.62 -9.47 1.59
CA THR A 13 3.23 -10.70 2.09
C THR A 13 4.28 -11.13 1.09
N THR A 14 5.20 -12.02 1.51
CA THR A 14 6.33 -12.38 0.66
C THR A 14 5.92 -13.24 -0.53
N TRP A 15 4.79 -13.93 -0.43
CA TRP A 15 4.36 -14.85 -1.49
C TRP A 15 3.27 -14.27 -2.40
N CYS A 16 2.95 -13.01 -2.26
CA CYS A 16 1.84 -12.40 -2.99
C CYS A 16 2.32 -11.83 -4.33
N GLY A 17 1.82 -12.41 -5.43
CA GLY A 17 2.19 -11.95 -6.76
C GLY A 17 1.72 -10.54 -7.08
N PHE A 18 0.50 -10.19 -6.68
CA PHE A 18 -0.03 -8.85 -6.91
C PHE A 18 0.71 -7.81 -6.07
N CYS A 19 1.21 -8.20 -4.90
CA CYS A 19 2.03 -7.31 -4.09
C CYS A 19 3.33 -6.98 -4.82
N LYS A 20 3.94 -7.98 -5.43
CA LYS A 20 5.15 -7.78 -6.20
C LYS A 20 4.88 -6.87 -7.40
N MET A 21 3.76 -7.08 -8.08
CA MET A 21 3.39 -6.24 -9.21
C MET A 21 3.22 -4.79 -8.79
N ALA A 22 2.61 -4.56 -7.63
CA ALA A 22 2.43 -3.20 -7.12
C ALA A 22 3.78 -2.55 -6.83
N LYS A 23 4.67 -3.28 -6.18
CA LYS A 23 6.01 -2.75 -5.86
C LYS A 23 6.78 -2.43 -7.14
N ASP A 24 6.74 -3.34 -8.11
CA ASP A 24 7.41 -3.12 -9.39
C ASP A 24 6.84 -1.88 -10.10
N TYR A 25 5.54 -1.69 -10.03
CA TYR A 25 4.89 -0.56 -10.66
C TYR A 25 5.37 0.76 -10.07
N PHE A 26 5.46 0.84 -8.74
CA PHE A 26 5.99 2.04 -8.09
C PHE A 26 7.46 2.25 -8.43
N ASP A 27 8.24 1.17 -8.48
CA ASP A 27 9.65 1.26 -8.85
C ASP A 27 9.80 1.83 -10.25
N GLN A 28 8.99 1.38 -11.20
CA GLN A 28 9.04 1.87 -12.57
C GLN A 28 8.68 3.35 -12.66
N LYS A 29 7.78 3.79 -11.80
CA LYS A 29 7.38 5.20 -11.78
C LYS A 29 8.35 6.08 -11.00
N GLY A 30 9.32 5.48 -10.34
CA GLY A 30 10.26 6.23 -9.52
C GLY A 30 9.63 6.79 -8.26
N VAL A 31 8.59 6.15 -7.76
CA VAL A 31 7.86 6.59 -6.57
C VAL A 31 8.33 5.79 -5.37
N ALA A 32 8.78 6.47 -4.33
CA ALA A 32 9.25 5.82 -3.12
C ALA A 32 8.07 5.32 -2.29
N TYR A 33 8.26 4.19 -1.63
CA TYR A 33 7.23 3.61 -0.78
C TYR A 33 7.89 2.83 0.36
N VAL A 34 7.10 2.51 1.38
CA VAL A 34 7.53 1.65 2.48
C VAL A 34 6.77 0.34 2.32
N ASP A 35 7.50 -0.77 2.31
CA ASP A 35 6.91 -2.10 2.21
C ASP A 35 6.80 -2.69 3.61
N LYS A 36 5.59 -3.01 4.05
CA LYS A 36 5.36 -3.61 5.37
C LYS A 36 4.76 -4.99 5.19
N ASP A 37 5.48 -6.00 5.67
CA ASP A 37 5.04 -7.39 5.56
C ASP A 37 4.12 -7.70 6.73
N VAL A 38 2.84 -7.86 6.46
CA VAL A 38 1.83 -8.05 7.52
C VAL A 38 1.79 -9.48 8.03
N GLU A 39 2.51 -10.39 7.38
CA GLU A 39 2.56 -11.77 7.82
C GLU A 39 3.56 -11.95 8.95
N VAL A 40 4.66 -11.21 8.91
CA VAL A 40 5.71 -11.35 9.92
C VAL A 40 5.74 -10.18 10.89
N ASP A 41 5.11 -9.05 10.56
CA ASP A 41 5.12 -7.86 11.42
C ASP A 41 3.72 -7.63 11.97
N ARG A 42 3.52 -8.00 13.23
CA ARG A 42 2.20 -7.91 13.85
C ARG A 42 1.74 -6.47 13.96
N ALA A 43 2.65 -5.54 14.22
CA ALA A 43 2.29 -4.13 14.31
C ALA A 43 1.79 -3.62 12.98
N ALA A 44 2.40 -4.08 11.87
CA ALA A 44 1.95 -3.70 10.53
C ALA A 44 0.57 -4.26 10.25
N TYR A 45 0.31 -5.49 10.68
CA TYR A 45 -0.99 -6.10 10.49
C TYR A 45 -2.07 -5.34 11.25
N ASP A 46 -1.79 -5.00 12.50
CA ASP A 46 -2.75 -4.24 13.31
C ASP A 46 -3.01 -2.86 12.70
N GLU A 47 -1.96 -2.23 12.18
CA GLU A 47 -2.09 -0.94 11.51
C GLU A 47 -2.98 -1.05 10.27
N LEU A 48 -2.77 -2.11 9.48
CA LEU A 48 -3.58 -2.38 8.30
C LEU A 48 -5.04 -2.55 8.68
N LEU A 49 -5.32 -3.34 9.72
CA LEU A 49 -6.70 -3.57 10.13
C LEU A 49 -7.40 -2.28 10.53
N ARG A 50 -6.69 -1.37 11.18
CA ARG A 50 -7.27 -0.07 11.53
C ARG A 50 -7.60 0.74 10.29
N LYS A 51 -6.73 0.70 9.29
CA LYS A 51 -6.92 1.49 8.07
C LYS A 51 -8.08 1.00 7.24
N VAL A 52 -8.34 -0.30 7.24
CA VAL A 52 -9.46 -0.86 6.48
C VAL A 52 -10.69 -1.08 7.37
N GLU A 53 -10.62 -0.62 8.61
CA GLU A 53 -11.73 -0.71 9.58
C GLU A 53 -12.20 -2.14 9.77
N GLY A 54 -11.24 -3.06 9.84
CA GLY A 54 -11.53 -4.47 10.05
C GLY A 54 -11.95 -5.24 8.82
N ASN A 55 -12.12 -4.58 7.69
CA ASN A 55 -12.57 -5.23 6.46
C ASN A 55 -11.39 -5.73 5.64
N TYR A 56 -10.56 -6.57 6.23
CA TYR A 56 -9.39 -7.09 5.57
C TYR A 56 -9.79 -8.22 4.61
N MET A 57 -9.48 -8.04 3.35
CA MET A 57 -9.84 -9.02 2.32
C MET A 57 -8.63 -9.54 1.56
N GLY A 58 -7.43 -9.28 2.06
CA GLY A 58 -6.20 -9.77 1.45
C GLY A 58 -5.24 -8.65 1.13
N VAL A 59 -4.13 -9.01 0.50
CA VAL A 59 -3.08 -8.08 0.14
C VAL A 59 -2.95 -8.04 -1.38
N PRO A 60 -2.39 -6.98 -1.97
CA PRO A 60 -1.83 -5.81 -1.29
C PRO A 60 -2.90 -4.83 -0.85
N VAL A 61 -2.60 -4.06 0.20
CA VAL A 61 -3.36 -2.87 0.55
C VAL A 61 -2.37 -1.72 0.45
N ILE A 62 -2.74 -0.67 -0.24
CA ILE A 62 -1.82 0.42 -0.54
C ILE A 62 -2.37 1.70 0.04
N ASP A 63 -1.56 2.38 0.86
CA ASP A 63 -1.92 3.66 1.43
C ASP A 63 -1.13 4.73 0.70
N ILE A 64 -1.82 5.54 -0.10
CA ILE A 64 -1.18 6.64 -0.83
C ILE A 64 -1.64 7.93 -0.19
N HIS A 65 -0.81 8.47 0.67
CA HIS A 65 -1.05 9.76 1.34
C HIS A 65 -2.41 9.79 2.05
N GLY A 66 -2.76 8.67 2.68
CA GLY A 66 -4.01 8.56 3.43
C GLY A 66 -5.16 7.96 2.64
N GLN A 67 -5.00 7.79 1.33
CA GLN A 67 -6.04 7.18 0.50
C GLN A 67 -5.76 5.69 0.39
N ILE A 68 -6.72 4.87 0.80
CA ILE A 68 -6.55 3.42 0.87
C ILE A 68 -7.04 2.77 -0.42
N ILE A 69 -6.18 1.98 -1.04
CA ILE A 69 -6.50 1.26 -2.26
C ILE A 69 -6.39 -0.23 -1.97
N LEU A 70 -7.46 -0.96 -2.27
CA LEU A 70 -7.50 -2.40 -2.03
C LEU A 70 -7.11 -3.12 -3.31
N GLY A 71 -6.07 -3.94 -3.21
CA GLY A 71 -5.57 -4.68 -4.33
C GLY A 71 -4.68 -3.84 -5.24
N PHE A 72 -4.22 -4.47 -6.33
CA PHE A 72 -3.41 -3.77 -7.31
C PHE A 72 -4.34 -3.19 -8.37
N ASP A 73 -4.79 -1.99 -8.12
CA ASP A 73 -5.77 -1.30 -8.98
C ASP A 73 -5.08 -0.09 -9.61
N ARG A 74 -4.55 -0.27 -10.81
CA ARG A 74 -3.74 0.76 -11.44
C ARG A 74 -4.48 2.08 -11.64
N PRO A 75 -5.72 2.10 -12.15
CA PRO A 75 -6.42 3.38 -12.29
C PRO A 75 -6.56 4.14 -10.98
N LYS A 76 -6.87 3.43 -9.89
CA LYS A 76 -7.00 4.09 -8.60
C LYS A 76 -5.66 4.56 -8.06
N ILE A 77 -4.61 3.77 -8.28
CA ILE A 77 -3.26 4.16 -7.88
C ILE A 77 -2.85 5.42 -8.62
N ASP A 78 -3.05 5.44 -9.93
CA ASP A 78 -2.67 6.58 -10.74
C ASP A 78 -3.43 7.83 -10.33
N ALA A 79 -4.72 7.70 -10.05
CA ALA A 79 -5.53 8.82 -9.60
C ALA A 79 -5.03 9.37 -8.27
N ALA A 80 -4.65 8.48 -7.35
CA ALA A 80 -4.15 8.90 -6.05
C ALA A 80 -2.78 9.57 -6.16
N LEU A 81 -1.94 9.10 -7.08
CA LEU A 81 -0.63 9.69 -7.28
C LEU A 81 -0.69 11.04 -7.98
N ALA A 82 -1.75 11.30 -8.72
CA ALA A 82 -1.87 12.52 -9.51
C ALA A 82 -2.21 13.75 -8.68
N VAL A 83 -2.63 13.57 -7.43
CA VAL A 83 -3.01 14.73 -6.59
C VAL A 83 -1.91 15.16 -5.67
#